data_07c67bbffe0c6b3084374173b6e6cc43
#
_entry.id   07c67bbffe0c6b3084374173b6e6cc43
#
_cell.length_a   1.000
_cell.length_b   1.000
_cell.length_c   1.000
_cell.angle_alpha   90.00
_cell.angle_beta   90.00
_cell.angle_gamma   90.00
#
_symmetry.space_group_name_H-M   'P 1'
#
loop_
_entity.id
_entity.type
_entity.pdbx_description
1 polymer ?
#
loop_
_entity_poly.entity_id
_entity_poly.type
_entity_poly.pdbx_seq_one_letter_code
_entity_poly.pdbx_strand_id
1 'polypeptide(L)'
;MTDQSNIKDANVYDEHGNPMNREYDLGRDGAFIGYRILIGQFYTSGDMSAPIEALKMKGFHVDNVKNEFEFISKLRFNDYQIAWVISASSIESPKFVSTLIDFHSAGGAIFLFADNIPYICHASEFLYEKFSIILTGNYPGNKTLRFRENGHLNAGYFGQHEIFTGIKNLFEGVTICHPVYLKPKNQTSMITVATATDGNPCIALFDPPSDSTEGRLCLDCGFTKLFINWDSPGTARFVLNVSCWLAKANK
;
A
#
# COMPACT_ATOMS: atom_id res chain seq x y z
N MET A 1 13.23 -7.16 -14.04
CA MET A 1 14.08 -5.99 -13.70
C MET A 1 13.30 -4.77 -14.11
N THR A 2 12.79 -4.03 -13.17
CA THR A 2 12.12 -2.75 -13.45
C THR A 2 13.20 -1.74 -13.74
N ASP A 3 13.21 -1.32 -14.98
CA ASP A 3 14.22 -0.41 -15.50
C ASP A 3 13.87 1.02 -15.07
N GLN A 4 14.46 1.48 -13.99
CA GLN A 4 14.43 2.90 -13.63
C GLN A 4 15.24 3.76 -14.63
N SER A 5 15.91 3.15 -15.61
CA SER A 5 16.61 3.87 -16.69
C SER A 5 15.66 4.75 -17.50
N ASN A 6 14.38 4.34 -17.64
CA ASN A 6 13.38 5.14 -18.37
C ASN A 6 13.07 6.50 -17.74
N ILE A 7 13.38 6.70 -16.43
CA ILE A 7 13.19 7.99 -15.78
C ILE A 7 14.17 9.06 -16.30
N LYS A 8 15.33 8.65 -16.80
CA LYS A 8 16.34 9.58 -17.31
C LYS A 8 15.93 10.30 -18.60
N ASP A 9 14.97 9.72 -19.31
CA ASP A 9 14.51 10.22 -20.62
C ASP A 9 13.19 11.00 -20.54
N ALA A 10 12.66 11.25 -19.33
CA ALA A 10 11.46 12.05 -19.17
C ALA A 10 11.71 13.51 -19.58
N ASN A 11 10.87 14.04 -20.46
CA ASN A 11 11.00 15.40 -20.95
C ASN A 11 10.38 16.44 -20.00
N VAL A 12 9.48 16.02 -19.10
CA VAL A 12 8.76 16.89 -18.18
C VAL A 12 8.71 16.24 -16.79
N TYR A 13 9.09 17.00 -15.78
CA TYR A 13 9.10 16.60 -14.38
C TYR A 13 8.20 17.52 -13.56
N ASP A 14 7.59 16.97 -12.51
CA ASP A 14 6.91 17.74 -11.49
C ASP A 14 7.91 18.56 -10.64
N GLU A 15 7.40 19.44 -9.78
CA GLU A 15 8.22 20.26 -8.87
C GLU A 15 9.09 19.41 -7.89
N HIS A 16 8.76 18.12 -7.77
CA HIS A 16 9.47 17.17 -6.90
C HIS A 16 10.46 16.30 -7.68
N GLY A 17 10.57 16.48 -9.01
CA GLY A 17 11.51 15.75 -9.86
C GLY A 17 11.03 14.35 -10.28
N ASN A 18 9.75 14.03 -10.12
CA ASN A 18 9.15 12.83 -10.68
C ASN A 18 8.68 13.09 -12.13
N PRO A 19 8.76 12.12 -13.05
CA PRO A 19 8.19 12.28 -14.39
C PRO A 19 6.67 12.52 -14.32
N MET A 20 6.15 13.48 -15.09
CA MET A 20 4.72 13.80 -15.04
C MET A 20 3.83 12.84 -15.83
N ASN A 21 4.34 12.19 -16.86
CA ASN A 21 3.54 11.37 -17.78
C ASN A 21 3.17 10.02 -17.20
N ARG A 22 1.97 9.52 -17.52
CA ARG A 22 1.46 8.21 -17.07
C ARG A 22 2.17 7.01 -17.72
N GLU A 23 2.92 7.22 -18.79
CA GLU A 23 3.77 6.19 -19.40
C GLU A 23 4.85 5.66 -18.45
N TYR A 24 5.16 6.42 -17.39
CA TYR A 24 6.09 6.01 -16.33
C TYR A 24 5.42 5.25 -15.17
N ASP A 25 4.11 5.02 -15.24
CA ASP A 25 3.41 4.18 -14.27
C ASP A 25 3.68 2.70 -14.55
N LEU A 26 3.61 1.86 -13.53
CA LEU A 26 3.80 0.41 -13.64
C LEU A 26 2.75 -0.25 -14.56
N GLY A 27 1.51 0.25 -14.53
CA GLY A 27 0.40 -0.25 -15.34
C GLY A 27 -0.14 0.81 -16.30
N ARG A 28 -0.43 0.42 -17.54
CA ARG A 28 -1.08 1.29 -18.54
C ARG A 28 -2.54 1.54 -18.17
N ASP A 29 -3.10 2.64 -18.62
CA ASP A 29 -4.53 2.93 -18.49
C ASP A 29 -5.34 1.83 -19.21
N GLY A 30 -6.42 1.38 -18.57
CA GLY A 30 -7.27 0.30 -19.05
C GLY A 30 -6.69 -1.13 -18.93
N ALA A 31 -5.48 -1.31 -18.43
CA ALA A 31 -4.82 -2.63 -18.38
C ALA A 31 -5.46 -3.62 -17.40
N PHE A 32 -6.27 -3.13 -16.46
CA PHE A 32 -6.85 -3.95 -15.39
C PHE A 32 -8.38 -4.12 -15.49
N ILE A 33 -8.92 -4.04 -16.72
CA ILE A 33 -10.33 -4.35 -16.98
C ILE A 33 -10.62 -5.79 -16.53
N GLY A 34 -11.67 -5.96 -15.70
CA GLY A 34 -12.04 -7.24 -15.11
C GLY A 34 -11.48 -7.47 -13.70
N TYR A 35 -10.51 -6.68 -13.25
CA TYR A 35 -10.03 -6.74 -11.87
C TYR A 35 -10.88 -5.85 -10.96
N ARG A 36 -11.15 -6.34 -9.75
CA ARG A 36 -12.02 -5.68 -8.77
C ARG A 36 -11.24 -5.39 -7.49
N ILE A 37 -11.39 -4.16 -7.00
CA ILE A 37 -10.83 -3.69 -5.72
C ILE A 37 -11.99 -3.40 -4.76
N LEU A 38 -11.94 -3.98 -3.57
CA LEU A 38 -12.81 -3.60 -2.45
C LEU A 38 -12.01 -2.71 -1.49
N ILE A 39 -12.46 -1.49 -1.30
CA ILE A 39 -11.88 -0.55 -0.34
C ILE A 39 -12.71 -0.58 0.94
N GLY A 40 -12.12 -0.97 2.07
CA GLY A 40 -12.63 -0.78 3.42
C GLY A 40 -12.09 0.54 3.98
N GLN A 41 -12.84 1.62 3.83
CA GLN A 41 -12.49 2.94 4.33
C GLN A 41 -13.01 3.11 5.77
N PHE A 42 -12.34 2.52 6.75
CA PHE A 42 -12.78 2.57 8.15
C PHE A 42 -12.41 3.91 8.82
N TYR A 43 -11.34 4.55 8.37
CA TYR A 43 -11.13 5.97 8.63
C TYR A 43 -12.01 6.81 7.68
N THR A 44 -13.18 7.22 8.16
CA THR A 44 -14.25 7.74 7.31
C THR A 44 -14.15 9.23 6.97
N SER A 45 -13.24 9.97 7.60
CA SER A 45 -13.13 11.45 7.47
C SER A 45 -12.43 11.91 6.17
N GLY A 46 -11.87 10.99 5.38
CA GLY A 46 -11.14 11.33 4.15
C GLY A 46 -12.00 11.21 2.89
N ASP A 47 -11.69 12.03 1.89
CA ASP A 47 -12.26 11.90 0.54
C ASP A 47 -11.41 10.95 -0.31
N MET A 48 -12.06 9.89 -0.83
CA MET A 48 -11.44 8.89 -1.68
C MET A 48 -11.72 9.08 -3.17
N SER A 49 -12.31 10.21 -3.57
CA SER A 49 -12.70 10.44 -4.97
C SER A 49 -11.51 10.40 -5.92
N ALA A 50 -10.42 11.08 -5.59
CA ALA A 50 -9.23 11.12 -6.44
C ALA A 50 -8.52 9.74 -6.56
N PRO A 51 -8.25 9.01 -5.46
CA PRO A 51 -7.75 7.64 -5.55
C PRO A 51 -8.64 6.69 -6.36
N ILE A 52 -9.97 6.74 -6.16
CA ILE A 52 -10.93 5.88 -6.85
C ILE A 52 -10.94 6.18 -8.36
N GLU A 53 -11.00 7.44 -8.76
CA GLU A 53 -10.98 7.81 -10.18
C GLU A 53 -9.65 7.40 -10.85
N ALA A 54 -8.54 7.54 -10.15
CA ALA A 54 -7.23 7.12 -10.67
C ALA A 54 -7.16 5.60 -10.87
N LEU A 55 -7.72 4.80 -9.96
CA LEU A 55 -7.84 3.35 -10.13
C LEU A 55 -8.75 2.95 -11.29
N LYS A 56 -9.88 3.63 -11.45
CA LYS A 56 -10.80 3.40 -12.59
C LYS A 56 -10.12 3.70 -13.93
N MET A 57 -9.29 4.73 -14.01
CA MET A 57 -8.52 4.99 -15.23
C MET A 57 -7.56 3.84 -15.59
N LYS A 58 -7.01 3.12 -14.58
CA LYS A 58 -6.24 1.90 -14.80
C LYS A 58 -7.09 0.70 -15.25
N GLY A 59 -8.42 0.82 -15.19
CA GLY A 59 -9.39 -0.21 -15.59
C GLY A 59 -9.98 -1.02 -14.45
N PHE A 60 -9.60 -0.74 -13.20
CA PHE A 60 -10.17 -1.44 -12.04
C PHE A 60 -11.65 -1.09 -11.84
N HIS A 61 -12.44 -2.11 -11.49
CA HIS A 61 -13.73 -1.89 -10.85
C HIS A 61 -13.50 -1.66 -9.35
N VAL A 62 -14.04 -0.57 -8.80
CA VAL A 62 -13.77 -0.17 -7.42
C VAL A 62 -15.06 0.00 -6.64
N ASP A 63 -15.21 -0.76 -5.56
CA ASP A 63 -16.23 -0.58 -4.53
C ASP A 63 -15.58 0.01 -3.27
N ASN A 64 -16.18 1.08 -2.73
CA ASN A 64 -15.74 1.70 -1.47
C ASN A 64 -16.83 1.58 -0.41
N VAL A 65 -16.51 0.93 0.71
CA VAL A 65 -17.40 0.73 1.84
C VAL A 65 -16.80 1.29 3.13
N LYS A 66 -17.66 1.80 4.01
CA LYS A 66 -17.26 2.42 5.29
C LYS A 66 -17.65 1.61 6.52
N ASN A 67 -18.26 0.46 6.29
CA ASN A 67 -18.77 -0.43 7.33
C ASN A 67 -18.10 -1.80 7.22
N GLU A 68 -17.58 -2.32 8.36
CA GLU A 68 -16.87 -3.61 8.40
C GLU A 68 -17.77 -4.80 8.04
N PHE A 69 -19.05 -4.79 8.45
CA PHE A 69 -19.97 -5.90 8.16
C PHE A 69 -20.25 -5.97 6.66
N GLU A 70 -20.43 -4.82 6.01
CA GLU A 70 -20.58 -4.76 4.55
C GLU A 70 -19.29 -5.22 3.85
N PHE A 71 -18.12 -4.76 4.31
CA PHE A 71 -16.83 -5.19 3.79
C PHE A 71 -16.66 -6.70 3.86
N ILE A 72 -16.88 -7.29 5.04
CA ILE A 72 -16.80 -8.74 5.27
C ILE A 72 -17.77 -9.50 4.35
N SER A 73 -19.02 -9.03 4.24
CA SER A 73 -20.01 -9.64 3.37
C SER A 73 -19.58 -9.63 1.90
N LYS A 74 -19.15 -8.46 1.41
CA LYS A 74 -18.68 -8.33 0.02
C LYS A 74 -17.45 -9.18 -0.25
N LEU A 75 -16.47 -9.19 0.67
CA LEU A 75 -15.22 -9.94 0.50
C LEU A 75 -15.46 -11.46 0.41
N ARG A 76 -16.47 -11.98 1.09
CA ARG A 76 -16.82 -13.42 1.09
C ARG A 76 -17.60 -13.86 -0.13
N PHE A 77 -18.45 -13.00 -0.66
CA PHE A 77 -19.46 -13.39 -1.67
C PHE A 77 -19.23 -12.80 -3.06
N ASN A 78 -18.16 -12.03 -3.26
CA ASN A 78 -17.86 -11.43 -4.54
C ASN A 78 -16.40 -11.68 -4.93
N ASP A 79 -16.14 -11.71 -6.23
CA ASP A 79 -14.83 -11.99 -6.81
C ASP A 79 -13.93 -10.74 -6.81
N TYR A 80 -13.51 -10.28 -5.64
CA TYR A 80 -12.46 -9.26 -5.53
C TYR A 80 -11.08 -9.91 -5.59
N GLN A 81 -10.17 -9.29 -6.32
CA GLN A 81 -8.78 -9.70 -6.38
C GLN A 81 -7.93 -8.95 -5.37
N ILE A 82 -8.36 -7.73 -5.00
CA ILE A 82 -7.61 -6.86 -4.10
C ILE A 82 -8.55 -6.29 -3.04
N ALA A 83 -8.10 -6.29 -1.79
CA ALA A 83 -8.71 -5.58 -0.68
C ALA A 83 -7.79 -4.44 -0.22
N TRP A 84 -8.32 -3.21 -0.16
CA TRP A 84 -7.68 -2.11 0.55
C TRP A 84 -8.30 -2.02 1.94
N VAL A 85 -7.47 -1.81 2.96
CA VAL A 85 -7.90 -1.66 4.35
C VAL A 85 -7.31 -0.38 4.91
N ILE A 86 -8.13 0.66 5.03
CA ILE A 86 -7.73 1.94 5.64
C ILE A 86 -8.14 1.89 7.10
N SER A 87 -7.15 1.75 7.98
CA SER A 87 -7.34 1.46 9.40
C SER A 87 -8.03 2.59 10.15
N ALA A 88 -8.88 2.21 11.11
CA ALA A 88 -9.43 3.11 12.12
C ALA A 88 -8.81 2.83 13.50
N SER A 89 -9.38 3.46 14.52
CA SER A 89 -8.93 3.35 15.93
C SER A 89 -9.47 2.13 16.65
N SER A 90 -10.41 1.38 16.07
CA SER A 90 -11.01 0.17 16.64
C SER A 90 -11.54 -0.74 15.55
N ILE A 91 -11.67 -2.02 15.85
CA ILE A 91 -12.36 -3.03 15.04
C ILE A 91 -13.71 -3.30 15.69
N GLU A 92 -14.79 -3.25 14.89
CA GLU A 92 -16.15 -3.48 15.35
C GLU A 92 -16.56 -4.96 15.23
N SER A 93 -16.11 -5.63 14.20
CA SER A 93 -16.49 -7.01 13.93
C SER A 93 -15.44 -8.02 14.37
N PRO A 94 -15.78 -8.98 15.25
CA PRO A 94 -14.84 -10.04 15.67
C PRO A 94 -14.44 -10.98 14.51
N LYS A 95 -15.13 -10.91 13.37
CA LYS A 95 -14.83 -11.72 12.18
C LYS A 95 -13.94 -11.01 11.18
N PHE A 96 -13.61 -9.74 11.40
CA PHE A 96 -12.85 -8.94 10.44
C PHE A 96 -11.50 -9.59 10.10
N VAL A 97 -10.68 -9.81 11.12
CA VAL A 97 -9.32 -10.34 10.96
C VAL A 97 -9.33 -11.73 10.32
N SER A 98 -10.16 -12.65 10.83
CA SER A 98 -10.25 -14.01 10.29
C SER A 98 -10.70 -14.00 8.81
N THR A 99 -11.67 -13.15 8.45
CA THR A 99 -12.13 -13.04 7.05
C THR A 99 -11.02 -12.51 6.13
N LEU A 100 -10.25 -11.54 6.60
CA LEU A 100 -9.13 -10.99 5.82
C LEU A 100 -7.99 -12.02 5.66
N ILE A 101 -7.72 -12.83 6.70
CA ILE A 101 -6.77 -13.94 6.64
C ILE A 101 -7.22 -15.00 5.63
N ASP A 102 -8.50 -15.40 5.66
CA ASP A 102 -9.06 -16.36 4.72
C ASP A 102 -8.93 -15.87 3.28
N PHE A 103 -9.28 -14.59 3.03
CA PHE A 103 -9.13 -13.96 1.73
C PHE A 103 -7.67 -13.98 1.23
N HIS A 104 -6.73 -13.57 2.08
CA HIS A 104 -5.31 -13.55 1.74
C HIS A 104 -4.76 -14.96 1.46
N SER A 105 -5.13 -15.93 2.29
CA SER A 105 -4.67 -17.33 2.15
C SER A 105 -5.25 -18.01 0.90
N ALA A 106 -6.38 -17.52 0.39
CA ALA A 106 -6.99 -17.97 -0.86
C ALA A 106 -6.46 -17.24 -2.11
N GLY A 107 -5.43 -16.41 -1.98
CA GLY A 107 -4.78 -15.69 -3.09
C GLY A 107 -5.22 -14.24 -3.26
N GLY A 108 -6.12 -13.75 -2.42
CA GLY A 108 -6.53 -12.34 -2.43
C GLY A 108 -5.40 -11.42 -2.00
N ALA A 109 -5.10 -10.39 -2.79
CA ALA A 109 -4.05 -9.44 -2.49
C ALA A 109 -4.55 -8.32 -1.57
N ILE A 110 -3.68 -7.80 -0.70
CA ILE A 110 -4.08 -6.81 0.30
C ILE A 110 -3.17 -5.58 0.25
N PHE A 111 -3.80 -4.40 0.30
CA PHE A 111 -3.12 -3.14 0.58
C PHE A 111 -3.58 -2.64 1.96
N LEU A 112 -2.71 -2.75 2.94
CA LEU A 112 -2.93 -2.25 4.29
C LEU A 112 -2.44 -0.81 4.41
N PHE A 113 -3.31 0.04 4.91
CA PHE A 113 -3.02 1.43 5.22
C PHE A 113 -3.18 1.66 6.73
N ALA A 114 -2.10 2.06 7.37
CA ALA A 114 -2.06 2.48 8.76
C ALA A 114 -1.51 3.91 8.86
N ASP A 115 -1.72 4.56 10.00
CA ASP A 115 -1.19 5.89 10.29
C ASP A 115 -0.73 5.93 11.75
N ASN A 116 -0.61 7.11 12.34
CA ASN A 116 -0.27 7.23 13.75
C ASN A 116 -1.29 6.53 14.66
N ILE A 117 -0.87 6.14 15.85
CA ILE A 117 -1.77 5.65 16.90
C ILE A 117 -2.85 6.72 17.18
N PRO A 118 -4.16 6.34 17.23
CA PRO A 118 -4.69 4.98 17.28
C PRO A 118 -5.12 4.39 15.92
N TYR A 119 -4.88 5.03 14.79
CA TYR A 119 -5.39 4.67 13.46
C TYR A 119 -4.61 3.51 12.81
N ILE A 120 -4.35 2.48 13.58
CA ILE A 120 -3.56 1.29 13.18
C ILE A 120 -4.33 -0.03 13.33
N CYS A 121 -5.52 -0.04 13.99
CA CYS A 121 -6.08 -1.27 14.54
C CYS A 121 -6.27 -2.38 13.50
N HIS A 122 -6.93 -2.12 12.39
CA HIS A 122 -7.21 -3.14 11.38
C HIS A 122 -5.94 -3.77 10.80
N ALA A 123 -4.97 -2.94 10.44
CA ALA A 123 -3.70 -3.39 9.88
C ALA A 123 -2.87 -4.12 10.94
N SER A 124 -2.80 -3.59 12.17
CA SER A 124 -2.00 -4.16 13.26
C SER A 124 -2.50 -5.55 13.68
N GLU A 125 -3.81 -5.72 13.87
CA GLU A 125 -4.38 -7.02 14.24
C GLU A 125 -4.18 -8.07 13.15
N PHE A 126 -4.40 -7.73 11.89
CA PHE A 126 -4.12 -8.65 10.79
C PHE A 126 -2.63 -9.04 10.74
N LEU A 127 -1.73 -8.06 10.84
CA LEU A 127 -0.29 -8.28 10.79
C LEU A 127 0.21 -9.08 11.99
N TYR A 128 -0.38 -8.88 13.17
CA TYR A 128 -0.06 -9.65 14.37
C TYR A 128 -0.39 -11.13 14.19
N GLU A 129 -1.63 -11.44 13.79
CA GLU A 129 -2.10 -12.80 13.62
C GLU A 129 -1.37 -13.54 12.49
N LYS A 130 -1.13 -12.86 11.36
CA LYS A 130 -0.55 -13.50 10.18
C LYS A 130 0.98 -13.54 10.19
N PHE A 131 1.64 -12.47 10.64
CA PHE A 131 3.09 -12.27 10.48
C PHE A 131 3.84 -12.05 11.80
N SER A 132 3.17 -12.00 12.95
CA SER A 132 3.76 -11.63 14.24
C SER A 132 4.42 -10.24 14.19
N ILE A 133 3.73 -9.27 13.58
CA ILE A 133 4.14 -7.88 13.46
C ILE A 133 3.07 -7.02 14.10
N ILE A 134 3.45 -6.09 14.97
CA ILE A 134 2.56 -5.07 15.51
C ILE A 134 2.92 -3.71 14.92
N LEU A 135 1.95 -2.81 14.86
CA LEU A 135 2.18 -1.42 14.48
C LEU A 135 2.23 -0.52 15.71
N THR A 136 3.11 0.47 15.70
CA THR A 136 3.24 1.46 16.78
C THR A 136 3.79 2.78 16.24
N GLY A 137 3.71 3.82 17.04
CA GLY A 137 4.34 5.12 16.74
C GLY A 137 3.35 6.20 16.37
N ASN A 138 3.86 7.42 16.51
CA ASN A 138 3.15 8.66 16.20
C ASN A 138 4.20 9.69 15.79
N TYR A 139 4.85 9.44 14.64
CA TYR A 139 5.89 10.31 14.13
C TYR A 139 5.28 11.37 13.20
N PRO A 140 5.49 12.68 13.45
CA PRO A 140 5.08 13.74 12.53
C PRO A 140 6.06 13.80 11.35
N GLY A 141 5.81 12.98 10.33
CA GLY A 141 6.65 12.85 9.15
C GLY A 141 6.72 14.13 8.33
N ASN A 142 5.79 14.30 7.40
CA ASN A 142 5.65 15.44 6.51
C ASN A 142 6.92 15.76 5.69
N LYS A 143 7.65 14.72 5.32
CA LYS A 143 8.91 14.81 4.54
C LYS A 143 8.86 13.90 3.33
N THR A 144 9.87 14.02 2.49
CA THR A 144 10.01 13.28 1.24
C THR A 144 11.14 12.27 1.33
N LEU A 145 10.82 11.01 1.05
CA LEU A 145 11.78 9.94 0.84
C LEU A 145 12.39 10.06 -0.54
N ARG A 146 13.65 9.68 -0.69
CA ARG A 146 14.37 9.71 -1.96
C ARG A 146 14.71 8.31 -2.44
N PHE A 147 14.72 8.12 -3.73
CA PHE A 147 15.24 6.90 -4.32
C PHE A 147 16.74 6.78 -4.10
N ARG A 148 17.17 5.60 -3.65
CA ARG A 148 18.58 5.20 -3.61
C ARG A 148 18.64 3.69 -3.82
N GLU A 149 19.44 3.25 -4.78
CA GLU A 149 19.73 1.82 -4.93
C GLU A 149 20.23 1.25 -3.61
N ASN A 150 19.64 0.16 -3.14
CA ASN A 150 19.89 -0.44 -1.82
C ASN A 150 19.65 0.50 -0.62
N GLY A 151 18.89 1.60 -0.81
CA GLY A 151 18.64 2.59 0.23
C GLY A 151 17.51 2.27 1.20
N HIS A 152 16.73 1.21 0.97
CA HIS A 152 15.49 0.89 1.68
C HIS A 152 15.63 0.70 3.21
N LEU A 153 16.82 0.48 3.72
CA LEU A 153 17.11 0.41 5.17
C LEU A 153 17.72 1.69 5.74
N ASN A 154 17.90 2.73 4.93
CA ASN A 154 18.45 3.99 5.38
C ASN A 154 17.34 5.03 5.61
N ALA A 155 17.47 5.82 6.68
CA ALA A 155 16.50 6.86 7.01
C ALA A 155 16.31 7.85 5.85
N GLY A 156 15.05 8.05 5.45
CA GLY A 156 14.67 8.96 4.37
C GLY A 156 14.82 8.40 2.96
N TYR A 157 14.96 7.08 2.81
CA TYR A 157 15.13 6.46 1.49
C TYR A 157 14.19 5.27 1.25
N PHE A 158 13.91 5.03 -0.02
CA PHE A 158 13.33 3.80 -0.53
C PHE A 158 14.29 3.14 -1.55
N GLY A 159 14.18 1.82 -1.67
CA GLY A 159 15.04 1.02 -2.55
C GLY A 159 14.43 0.75 -3.92
N GLN A 160 15.08 -0.11 -4.67
CA GLN A 160 14.61 -0.56 -5.98
C GLN A 160 13.51 -1.62 -5.79
N HIS A 161 12.31 -1.32 -6.28
CA HIS A 161 11.20 -2.25 -6.39
C HIS A 161 10.22 -1.73 -7.46
N GLU A 162 9.45 -2.63 -8.12
CA GLU A 162 8.55 -2.23 -9.20
C GLU A 162 7.42 -1.29 -8.75
N ILE A 163 7.02 -1.31 -7.48
CA ILE A 163 6.04 -0.35 -6.93
C ILE A 163 6.53 1.11 -6.98
N PHE A 164 7.83 1.31 -7.10
CA PHE A 164 8.44 2.64 -7.21
C PHE A 164 8.78 3.03 -8.65
N THR A 165 8.26 2.30 -9.65
CA THR A 165 8.43 2.66 -11.07
C THR A 165 7.99 4.10 -11.31
N GLY A 166 8.85 4.91 -11.94
CA GLY A 166 8.56 6.32 -12.22
C GLY A 166 8.62 7.26 -11.00
N ILE A 167 9.14 6.82 -9.85
CA ILE A 167 9.22 7.62 -8.63
C ILE A 167 10.69 7.83 -8.24
N LYS A 168 11.09 9.08 -8.10
CA LYS A 168 12.39 9.50 -7.53
C LYS A 168 12.22 10.04 -6.12
N ASN A 169 11.09 10.70 -5.86
CA ASN A 169 10.73 11.32 -4.59
C ASN A 169 9.33 10.88 -4.20
N LEU A 170 9.16 10.43 -2.96
CA LEU A 170 7.92 9.91 -2.42
C LEU A 170 7.60 10.57 -1.09
N PHE A 171 6.39 11.09 -0.93
CA PHE A 171 5.93 11.61 0.35
C PHE A 171 5.76 10.49 1.37
N GLU A 172 6.38 10.60 2.55
CA GLU A 172 6.36 9.53 3.55
C GLU A 172 5.01 9.39 4.28
N GLY A 173 4.29 10.51 4.46
CA GLY A 173 3.03 10.63 5.19
C GLY A 173 3.03 11.90 6.04
N VAL A 174 1.84 12.38 6.44
CA VAL A 174 1.69 13.52 7.36
C VAL A 174 2.09 13.08 8.77
N THR A 175 1.51 11.98 9.21
CA THR A 175 1.88 11.23 10.40
C THR A 175 2.19 9.78 9.99
N ILE A 176 3.01 9.09 10.78
CA ILE A 176 3.52 7.76 10.42
C ILE A 176 3.56 6.88 11.66
N CYS A 177 3.10 5.64 11.52
CA CYS A 177 3.46 4.53 12.40
C CYS A 177 4.60 3.71 11.79
N HIS A 178 5.00 2.66 12.48
CA HIS A 178 5.99 1.71 11.95
C HIS A 178 5.75 0.28 12.45
N PRO A 179 6.15 -0.74 11.65
CA PRO A 179 6.07 -2.13 12.06
C PRO A 179 7.18 -2.49 13.06
N VAL A 180 6.80 -3.22 14.10
CA VAL A 180 7.70 -3.87 15.05
C VAL A 180 7.59 -5.38 14.88
N TYR A 181 8.68 -6.01 14.53
CA TYR A 181 8.77 -7.43 14.27
C TYR A 181 9.00 -8.17 15.59
N LEU A 182 8.04 -9.02 16.01
CA LEU A 182 8.11 -9.81 17.25
C LEU A 182 8.96 -11.07 17.09
N LYS A 183 9.23 -11.48 15.84
CA LYS A 183 10.16 -12.55 15.50
C LYS A 183 11.39 -11.96 14.78
N PRO A 184 12.55 -12.65 14.80
CA PRO A 184 13.71 -12.24 14.03
C PRO A 184 13.35 -12.03 12.55
N LYS A 185 13.92 -10.98 11.91
CA LYS A 185 13.61 -10.61 10.52
C LYS A 185 13.79 -11.77 9.52
N ASN A 186 14.71 -12.68 9.77
CA ASN A 186 14.93 -13.89 8.95
C ASN A 186 13.83 -14.95 9.09
N GLN A 187 12.88 -14.76 10.01
CA GLN A 187 11.71 -15.62 10.21
C GLN A 187 10.39 -14.95 9.79
N THR A 188 10.46 -13.71 9.33
CA THR A 188 9.32 -12.99 8.75
C THR A 188 9.47 -12.93 7.24
N SER A 189 8.38 -13.19 6.53
CA SER A 189 8.35 -13.13 5.07
C SER A 189 8.14 -11.72 4.52
N MET A 190 7.89 -10.72 5.38
CA MET A 190 7.75 -9.33 4.95
C MET A 190 9.11 -8.64 4.84
N ILE A 191 9.30 -7.90 3.75
CA ILE A 191 10.52 -7.13 3.47
C ILE A 191 10.23 -5.62 3.57
N THR A 192 11.11 -4.88 4.24
CA THR A 192 11.09 -3.42 4.23
C THR A 192 11.60 -2.91 2.88
N VAL A 193 10.86 -2.02 2.24
CA VAL A 193 11.24 -1.40 0.96
C VAL A 193 11.42 0.11 1.05
N ALA A 194 10.94 0.73 2.13
CA ALA A 194 11.19 2.14 2.45
C ALA A 194 11.30 2.36 3.95
N THR A 195 12.18 3.28 4.33
CA THR A 195 12.43 3.72 5.70
C THR A 195 12.17 5.21 5.82
N ALA A 196 11.32 5.59 6.77
CA ALA A 196 10.97 6.98 7.03
C ALA A 196 12.16 7.79 7.51
N THR A 197 12.01 9.11 7.52
CA THR A 197 13.11 10.01 7.89
C THR A 197 13.50 9.95 9.37
N ASP A 198 12.67 9.32 10.22
CA ASP A 198 13.01 8.99 11.63
C ASP A 198 13.86 7.70 11.78
N GLY A 199 14.10 6.99 10.68
CA GLY A 199 14.87 5.74 10.67
C GLY A 199 14.07 4.47 10.88
N ASN A 200 12.74 4.55 11.00
CA ASN A 200 11.87 3.38 11.13
C ASN A 200 11.29 2.94 9.77
N PRO A 201 11.06 1.63 9.55
CA PRO A 201 10.36 1.15 8.36
C PRO A 201 8.98 1.80 8.21
N CYS A 202 8.61 2.22 7.00
CA CYS A 202 7.29 2.81 6.72
C CYS A 202 6.55 2.16 5.56
N ILE A 203 7.23 1.41 4.69
CA ILE A 203 6.60 0.60 3.65
C ILE A 203 7.23 -0.79 3.68
N ALA A 204 6.38 -1.82 3.78
CA ALA A 204 6.81 -3.21 3.76
C ALA A 204 5.93 -4.06 2.84
N LEU A 205 6.50 -5.10 2.25
CA LEU A 205 5.85 -5.96 1.28
C LEU A 205 5.95 -7.43 1.70
N PHE A 206 4.92 -8.19 1.34
CA PHE A 206 4.98 -9.63 1.24
C PHE A 206 4.73 -10.03 -0.22
N ASP A 207 5.72 -10.69 -0.82
CA ASP A 207 5.60 -11.32 -2.14
C ASP A 207 5.71 -12.83 -1.91
N PRO A 208 4.59 -13.57 -2.07
CA PRO A 208 4.57 -14.99 -1.75
C PRO A 208 5.49 -15.77 -2.68
N PRO A 209 6.09 -16.90 -2.21
CA PRO A 209 6.77 -17.84 -3.08
C PRO A 209 5.84 -18.34 -4.21
N SER A 210 6.42 -18.70 -5.34
CA SER A 210 5.66 -19.10 -6.53
C SER A 210 4.79 -20.35 -6.37
N ASP A 211 5.05 -21.15 -5.35
CA ASP A 211 4.28 -22.35 -4.97
C ASP A 211 3.24 -22.06 -3.86
N SER A 212 3.16 -20.85 -3.37
CA SER A 212 2.18 -20.43 -2.37
C SER A 212 0.83 -20.11 -3.02
N THR A 213 -0.25 -20.38 -2.28
CA THR A 213 -1.62 -19.94 -2.64
C THR A 213 -1.93 -18.54 -2.11
N GLU A 214 -1.06 -17.94 -1.31
CA GLU A 214 -1.30 -16.65 -0.67
C GLU A 214 -1.22 -15.48 -1.65
N GLY A 215 -1.96 -14.42 -1.38
CA GLY A 215 -1.89 -13.17 -2.14
C GLY A 215 -0.70 -12.31 -1.74
N ARG A 216 -0.36 -11.35 -2.59
CA ARG A 216 0.60 -10.28 -2.26
C ARG A 216 0.04 -9.35 -1.20
N LEU A 217 0.94 -8.71 -0.45
CA LEU A 217 0.56 -7.70 0.52
C LEU A 217 1.52 -6.50 0.48
N CYS A 218 0.95 -5.30 0.58
CA CYS A 218 1.68 -4.07 0.85
C CYS A 218 1.17 -3.43 2.13
N LEU A 219 2.07 -3.01 3.00
CA LEU A 219 1.81 -2.14 4.14
C LEU A 219 2.34 -0.74 3.84
N ASP A 220 1.48 0.28 3.99
CA ASP A 220 1.85 1.70 4.01
C ASP A 220 1.48 2.29 5.37
N CYS A 221 2.44 2.89 6.05
CA CYS A 221 2.32 3.39 7.42
C CYS A 221 1.94 4.87 7.54
N GLY A 222 1.47 5.51 6.47
CA GLY A 222 1.10 6.93 6.49
C GLY A 222 -0.05 7.26 5.55
N PHE A 223 -1.26 6.73 5.82
CA PHE A 223 -2.39 6.80 4.88
C PHE A 223 -3.00 8.19 4.71
N THR A 224 -2.79 9.13 5.62
CA THR A 224 -3.36 10.49 5.50
C THR A 224 -2.94 11.19 4.21
N LYS A 225 -1.85 10.80 3.59
CA LYS A 225 -1.44 11.26 2.26
C LYS A 225 -2.46 10.96 1.14
N LEU A 226 -3.33 9.97 1.30
CA LEU A 226 -4.41 9.67 0.36
C LEU A 226 -5.42 10.81 0.25
N PHE A 227 -5.64 11.54 1.34
CA PHE A 227 -6.69 12.54 1.47
C PHE A 227 -6.18 13.98 1.35
N ILE A 228 -4.98 14.25 1.84
CA ILE A 228 -4.43 15.59 1.98
C ILE A 228 -3.40 15.87 0.89
N ASN A 229 -2.58 14.89 0.55
CA ASN A 229 -1.42 15.03 -0.31
C ASN A 229 -1.44 14.04 -1.48
N TRP A 230 -2.61 13.85 -2.11
CA TRP A 230 -2.73 12.93 -3.25
C TRP A 230 -1.79 13.30 -4.40
N ASP A 231 -1.66 14.59 -4.69
CA ASP A 231 -0.78 15.13 -5.75
C ASP A 231 0.65 15.43 -5.24
N SER A 232 0.94 15.18 -3.96
CA SER A 232 2.27 15.36 -3.39
C SER A 232 3.26 14.31 -3.86
N PRO A 233 4.58 14.53 -3.67
CA PRO A 233 5.58 13.82 -4.44
C PRO A 233 5.32 12.32 -4.47
N GLY A 234 5.00 11.83 -5.66
CA GLY A 234 4.89 10.42 -5.95
C GLY A 234 3.71 9.67 -5.33
N THR A 235 2.85 10.28 -4.51
CA THR A 235 1.77 9.59 -3.78
C THR A 235 0.81 8.86 -4.71
N ALA A 236 0.21 9.56 -5.67
CA ALA A 236 -0.75 8.96 -6.59
C ALA A 236 -0.12 7.81 -7.39
N ARG A 237 1.08 8.03 -7.94
CA ARG A 237 1.80 7.00 -8.70
C ARG A 237 2.15 5.80 -7.85
N PHE A 238 2.62 5.99 -6.62
CA PHE A 238 2.93 4.92 -5.68
C PHE A 238 1.70 4.03 -5.42
N VAL A 239 0.58 4.64 -5.07
CA VAL A 239 -0.67 3.91 -4.76
C VAL A 239 -1.18 3.14 -5.98
N LEU A 240 -1.12 3.74 -7.17
CA LEU A 240 -1.48 3.07 -8.42
C LEU A 240 -0.53 1.92 -8.73
N ASN A 241 0.78 2.13 -8.63
CA ASN A 241 1.77 1.09 -8.88
C ASN A 241 1.63 -0.09 -7.93
N VAL A 242 1.39 0.17 -6.63
CA VAL A 242 1.13 -0.90 -5.65
C VAL A 242 -0.12 -1.69 -6.07
N SER A 243 -1.20 -1.03 -6.45
CA SER A 243 -2.43 -1.70 -6.88
C SER A 243 -2.22 -2.55 -8.13
N CYS A 244 -1.43 -2.04 -9.10
CA CYS A 244 -1.05 -2.79 -10.30
C CYS A 244 -0.15 -3.99 -9.96
N TRP A 245 0.77 -3.84 -9.02
CA TRP A 245 1.65 -4.91 -8.55
C TRP A 245 0.86 -6.00 -7.82
N LEU A 246 -0.08 -5.62 -6.96
CA LEU A 246 -0.97 -6.53 -6.26
C LEU A 246 -1.84 -7.35 -7.24
N ALA A 247 -2.31 -6.75 -8.31
CA ALA A 247 -3.12 -7.41 -9.34
C ALA A 247 -2.35 -8.50 -10.13
N LYS A 248 -1.02 -8.42 -10.21
CA LYS A 248 -0.18 -9.35 -11.00
C LYS A 248 0.13 -10.67 -10.30
N ALA A 249 -0.29 -10.85 -9.04
CA ALA A 249 0.09 -12.02 -8.23
C ALA A 249 -0.43 -13.37 -8.76
N ASN A 250 -1.41 -13.40 -9.66
CA ASN A 250 -2.11 -14.60 -10.10
C ASN A 250 -1.87 -14.92 -11.59
N LYS A 251 -0.62 -14.95 -12.02
CA LYS A 251 -0.27 -15.50 -13.34
C LYS A 251 0.66 -16.68 -13.22
#